data_b574d6c8c8292648f2b0f173ec7bc355
#
_entry.id   b574d6c8c8292648f2b0f173ec7bc355
#
_cell.length_a   1.000
_cell.length_b   1.000
_cell.length_c   1.000
_cell.angle_alpha   90.00
_cell.angle_beta   90.00
_cell.angle_gamma   90.00
#
_symmetry.space_group_name_H-M   'P 1'
#
loop_
_entity.id
_entity.type
_entity.pdbx_description
1 polymer ?
#
loop_
_entity_poly.entity_id
_entity_poly.type
_entity_poly.pdbx_seq_one_letter_code
_entity_poly.pdbx_strand_id
1 'polypeptide(L)'
;MKLLKKSLLGLAAMGFVAGSLATAPAADAKTINVRIASGHPPTVVYAGLMKNFFQKELKKAVEAKTSHKINFIEGYSGSIVKVFEVFEGVQNGIVDVGGFCYCFEASKLKMHAFQIMLPFGTMDPVQSVAIATEVYKKFPSLTKRFQKFNQTLIAIIGDGGYNLGTNFDWKTVDDLKGHKILGAGLNLNWMKQAGIGIIPVTDGLPGWYQKIKTGVAEGGIMFPSAWGPVFKLHEVGKYYTTIGFGSITWHGLTVNNRFWKGLPAEVRPIFLEVADRYRALTGTFNKKGYAKDMAWLKKNITVNELGPKPRLTWAKKLAH
;
A
#
# COMPACT_ATOMS: atom_id res chain seq x y z
N MET A 1 77.62 -43.59 51.99
CA MET A 1 78.47 -43.99 50.83
C MET A 1 77.82 -43.53 49.53
N LYS A 2 78.48 -42.60 48.79
CA LYS A 2 78.37 -42.23 47.34
C LYS A 2 77.02 -41.81 46.84
N LEU A 3 76.78 -40.50 46.56
CA LEU A 3 77.06 -39.74 45.34
C LEU A 3 76.25 -40.22 44.12
N LEU A 4 75.37 -39.35 43.56
CA LEU A 4 75.65 -38.65 42.34
C LEU A 4 74.51 -37.73 41.95
N LYS A 5 74.91 -36.53 41.58
CA LYS A 5 74.12 -35.48 40.89
C LYS A 5 73.69 -35.95 39.50
N LYS A 6 72.57 -35.45 39.01
CA LYS A 6 72.42 -35.02 37.62
C LYS A 6 71.24 -34.04 37.47
N SER A 7 71.59 -32.87 37.08
CA SER A 7 70.71 -31.83 36.51
C SER A 7 70.08 -32.23 35.21
N LEU A 8 68.82 -31.85 35.01
CA LEU A 8 68.21 -31.88 33.67
C LEU A 8 67.44 -30.61 33.45
N LEU A 9 67.83 -29.95 32.35
CA LEU A 9 67.23 -28.75 31.77
C LEU A 9 65.74 -28.98 31.46
N GLY A 10 64.95 -27.95 31.86
CA GLY A 10 63.57 -27.85 31.38
C GLY A 10 63.55 -27.14 30.02
N LEU A 11 62.98 -27.80 29.03
CA LEU A 11 62.57 -27.21 27.74
C LEU A 11 61.13 -26.71 27.89
N ALA A 12 60.95 -25.39 27.90
CA ALA A 12 59.64 -24.76 27.81
C ALA A 12 59.15 -24.85 26.33
N ALA A 13 58.20 -25.72 26.04
CA ALA A 13 57.53 -25.70 24.75
C ALA A 13 56.41 -24.64 24.79
N MET A 14 56.69 -23.45 24.24
CA MET A 14 55.65 -22.48 23.89
C MET A 14 54.83 -23.04 22.71
N GLY A 15 53.65 -23.55 23.01
CA GLY A 15 52.63 -23.89 22.03
C GLY A 15 52.05 -22.63 21.42
N PHE A 16 52.41 -22.30 20.19
CA PHE A 16 51.76 -21.29 19.36
C PHE A 16 50.36 -21.86 19.02
N VAL A 17 49.31 -21.41 19.72
CA VAL A 17 47.91 -21.57 19.25
C VAL A 17 47.69 -20.56 18.16
N ALA A 18 47.97 -20.97 16.92
CA ALA A 18 47.52 -20.26 15.74
C ALA A 18 46.00 -20.39 15.68
N GLY A 19 45.30 -19.38 16.24
CA GLY A 19 43.87 -19.24 16.07
C GLY A 19 43.59 -19.05 14.56
N SER A 20 43.17 -20.10 13.89
CA SER A 20 42.57 -20.01 12.58
C SER A 20 41.29 -19.15 12.71
N LEU A 21 41.40 -17.84 12.41
CA LEU A 21 40.25 -17.03 12.05
C LEU A 21 39.62 -17.69 10.83
N ALA A 22 38.62 -18.55 11.08
CA ALA A 22 37.77 -19.06 10.01
C ALA A 22 37.07 -17.83 9.43
N THR A 23 37.64 -17.29 8.35
CA THR A 23 36.92 -16.33 7.49
C THR A 23 35.70 -17.06 6.98
N ALA A 24 34.53 -16.70 7.52
CA ALA A 24 33.28 -17.16 6.92
C ALA A 24 33.34 -16.86 5.42
N PRO A 25 33.01 -17.82 4.55
CA PRO A 25 33.06 -17.60 3.12
C PRO A 25 32.23 -16.36 2.82
N ALA A 26 32.85 -15.36 2.19
CA ALA A 26 32.14 -14.20 1.71
C ALA A 26 31.02 -14.73 0.79
N ALA A 27 29.77 -14.47 1.14
CA ALA A 27 28.65 -14.89 0.31
C ALA A 27 28.85 -14.32 -1.10
N ASP A 28 28.79 -15.19 -2.11
CA ASP A 28 29.01 -14.79 -3.51
C ASP A 28 28.14 -13.59 -3.88
N ALA A 29 28.75 -12.54 -4.39
CA ALA A 29 28.07 -11.34 -4.84
C ALA A 29 27.05 -11.68 -5.94
N LYS A 30 25.78 -11.40 -5.72
CA LYS A 30 24.70 -11.69 -6.68
C LYS A 30 24.07 -10.40 -7.18
N THR A 31 23.68 -10.39 -8.46
CA THR A 31 22.75 -9.38 -8.97
C THR A 31 21.33 -9.89 -8.82
N ILE A 32 20.54 -9.23 -8.00
CA ILE A 32 19.14 -9.55 -7.71
C ILE A 32 18.27 -8.73 -8.66
N ASN A 33 17.62 -9.40 -9.62
CA ASN A 33 16.66 -8.75 -10.50
C ASN A 33 15.26 -8.83 -9.87
N VAL A 34 14.59 -7.70 -9.71
CA VAL A 34 13.28 -7.57 -9.08
C VAL A 34 12.28 -7.02 -10.09
N ARG A 35 11.29 -7.81 -10.48
CA ARG A 35 10.14 -7.34 -11.25
C ARG A 35 9.14 -6.74 -10.27
N ILE A 36 8.99 -5.40 -10.32
CA ILE A 36 8.10 -4.67 -9.43
C ILE A 36 6.99 -3.99 -10.21
N ALA A 37 5.74 -4.17 -9.78
CA ALA A 37 4.60 -3.68 -10.53
C ALA A 37 3.49 -3.07 -9.67
N SER A 38 2.73 -2.19 -10.33
CA SER A 38 1.41 -1.72 -9.92
C SER A 38 0.55 -1.43 -11.16
N GLY A 39 -0.72 -1.75 -11.10
CA GLY A 39 -1.67 -1.37 -12.14
C GLY A 39 -1.93 0.13 -12.21
N HIS A 40 -1.69 0.87 -11.13
CA HIS A 40 -1.78 2.32 -11.09
C HIS A 40 -0.48 3.01 -11.56
N PRO A 41 -0.59 4.23 -12.12
CA PRO A 41 0.55 5.04 -12.52
C PRO A 41 1.29 5.62 -11.30
N PRO A 42 2.59 5.97 -11.43
CA PRO A 42 3.38 6.61 -10.37
C PRO A 42 2.89 7.99 -9.92
N THR A 43 1.89 8.55 -10.57
CA THR A 43 1.19 9.77 -10.12
C THR A 43 0.27 9.52 -8.92
N VAL A 44 -0.14 8.26 -8.69
CA VAL A 44 -0.82 7.84 -7.45
C VAL A 44 0.22 7.69 -6.34
N VAL A 45 -0.06 8.23 -5.14
CA VAL A 45 0.91 8.37 -4.04
C VAL A 45 1.66 7.06 -3.75
N TYR A 46 0.96 5.95 -3.55
CA TYR A 46 1.62 4.70 -3.18
C TYR A 46 2.52 4.15 -4.31
N ALA A 47 2.04 4.19 -5.57
CA ALA A 47 2.82 3.73 -6.72
C ALA A 47 4.03 4.65 -6.99
N GLY A 48 3.86 5.96 -6.80
CA GLY A 48 4.94 6.93 -6.84
C GLY A 48 6.00 6.70 -5.77
N LEU A 49 5.59 6.37 -4.55
CA LEU A 49 6.50 6.01 -3.46
C LEU A 49 7.17 4.63 -3.68
N MET A 50 6.49 3.67 -4.32
CA MET A 50 7.14 2.43 -4.76
C MET A 50 8.32 2.74 -5.70
N LYS A 51 8.08 3.58 -6.71
CA LYS A 51 9.10 3.93 -7.72
C LYS A 51 10.19 4.84 -7.17
N ASN A 52 9.80 5.94 -6.52
CA ASN A 52 10.73 7.02 -6.21
C ASN A 52 11.37 6.92 -4.83
N PHE A 53 10.82 6.08 -3.94
CA PHE A 53 11.37 5.84 -2.60
C PHE A 53 11.76 4.38 -2.41
N PHE A 54 10.80 3.43 -2.42
CA PHE A 54 11.07 2.03 -2.06
C PHE A 54 12.18 1.41 -2.92
N GLN A 55 12.10 1.52 -4.25
CA GLN A 55 13.13 0.97 -5.14
C GLN A 55 14.50 1.63 -4.90
N LYS A 56 14.54 2.97 -4.81
CA LYS A 56 15.79 3.70 -4.66
C LYS A 56 16.47 3.42 -3.32
N GLU A 57 15.70 3.45 -2.23
CA GLU A 57 16.24 3.19 -0.89
C GLU A 57 16.63 1.72 -0.74
N LEU A 58 15.85 0.80 -1.30
CA LEU A 58 16.18 -0.62 -1.26
C LEU A 58 17.47 -0.91 -2.01
N LYS A 59 17.63 -0.37 -3.24
CA LYS A 59 18.87 -0.48 -3.99
C LYS A 59 20.06 0.07 -3.19
N LYS A 60 19.95 1.29 -2.71
CA LYS A 60 20.98 1.94 -1.90
C LYS A 60 21.34 1.14 -0.66
N ALA A 61 20.34 0.64 0.09
CA ALA A 61 20.58 -0.07 1.34
C ALA A 61 21.19 -1.46 1.11
N VAL A 62 20.76 -2.21 0.07
CA VAL A 62 21.33 -3.50 -0.27
C VAL A 62 22.79 -3.34 -0.71
N GLU A 63 23.08 -2.41 -1.62
CA GLU A 63 24.44 -2.19 -2.15
C GLU A 63 25.40 -1.61 -1.10
N ALA A 64 24.88 -0.90 -0.07
CA ALA A 64 25.69 -0.37 1.01
C ALA A 64 25.96 -1.37 2.15
N LYS A 65 24.99 -2.29 2.42
CA LYS A 65 25.05 -3.21 3.56
C LYS A 65 25.49 -4.64 3.19
N THR A 66 25.58 -4.96 1.89
CA THR A 66 25.93 -6.30 1.39
C THR A 66 26.83 -6.21 0.15
N SER A 67 27.38 -7.35 -0.29
CA SER A 67 28.09 -7.47 -1.58
C SER A 67 27.14 -7.55 -2.79
N HIS A 68 25.82 -7.63 -2.57
CA HIS A 68 24.83 -7.81 -3.63
C HIS A 68 24.47 -6.52 -4.34
N LYS A 69 24.08 -6.67 -5.62
CA LYS A 69 23.47 -5.58 -6.42
C LYS A 69 22.01 -5.86 -6.64
N ILE A 70 21.20 -4.81 -6.83
CA ILE A 70 19.78 -4.95 -7.11
C ILE A 70 19.38 -4.14 -8.36
N ASN A 71 18.66 -4.77 -9.27
CA ASN A 71 18.09 -4.15 -10.46
C ASN A 71 16.58 -4.30 -10.44
N PHE A 72 15.86 -3.26 -10.89
CA PHE A 72 14.41 -3.28 -11.00
C PHE A 72 13.96 -3.33 -12.46
N ILE A 73 12.99 -4.22 -12.73
CA ILE A 73 12.21 -4.27 -13.96
C ILE A 73 10.83 -3.71 -13.58
N GLU A 74 10.53 -2.51 -14.09
CA GLU A 74 9.35 -1.74 -13.67
C GLU A 74 8.11 -2.07 -14.50
N GLY A 75 6.98 -2.34 -13.83
CA GLY A 75 5.67 -2.60 -14.42
C GLY A 75 4.58 -1.69 -13.85
N TYR A 76 4.70 -0.36 -14.06
CA TYR A 76 3.66 0.60 -13.64
C TYR A 76 2.65 0.86 -14.74
N SER A 77 1.50 1.45 -14.36
CA SER A 77 0.41 1.79 -15.29
C SER A 77 -0.14 0.59 -16.07
N GLY A 78 -0.05 -0.60 -15.48
CA GLY A 78 -0.54 -1.82 -16.10
C GLY A 78 0.29 -2.36 -17.26
N SER A 79 1.58 -1.99 -17.36
CA SER A 79 2.46 -2.40 -18.45
C SER A 79 2.88 -3.87 -18.38
N ILE A 80 2.94 -4.48 -17.18
CA ILE A 80 3.20 -5.93 -17.00
C ILE A 80 1.92 -6.63 -16.55
N VAL A 81 1.23 -6.10 -15.53
CA VAL A 81 -0.01 -6.63 -14.98
C VAL A 81 -1.03 -5.52 -14.81
N LYS A 82 -2.27 -5.73 -15.24
CA LYS A 82 -3.34 -4.73 -15.13
C LYS A 82 -3.78 -4.52 -13.68
N VAL A 83 -4.58 -3.48 -13.42
CA VAL A 83 -4.96 -3.06 -12.06
C VAL A 83 -5.67 -4.16 -11.27
N PHE A 84 -6.46 -5.01 -11.92
CA PHE A 84 -7.16 -6.15 -11.31
C PHE A 84 -6.34 -7.46 -11.32
N GLU A 85 -5.12 -7.45 -11.83
CA GLU A 85 -4.30 -8.65 -12.06
C GLU A 85 -3.03 -8.67 -11.20
N VAL A 86 -2.76 -7.59 -10.45
CA VAL A 86 -1.49 -7.47 -9.71
C VAL A 86 -1.36 -8.56 -8.66
N PHE A 87 -2.44 -8.89 -7.95
CA PHE A 87 -2.45 -9.94 -6.93
C PHE A 87 -2.07 -11.30 -7.53
N GLU A 88 -2.74 -11.70 -8.61
CA GLU A 88 -2.44 -12.94 -9.33
C GLU A 88 -1.05 -12.90 -9.98
N GLY A 89 -0.64 -11.74 -10.45
CA GLY A 89 0.70 -11.53 -11.00
C GLY A 89 1.81 -11.83 -10.00
N VAL A 90 1.64 -11.40 -8.74
CA VAL A 90 2.56 -11.75 -7.65
C VAL A 90 2.39 -13.23 -7.26
N GLN A 91 1.16 -13.71 -7.10
CA GLN A 91 0.88 -15.11 -6.73
C GLN A 91 1.57 -16.09 -7.69
N ASN A 92 1.48 -15.84 -9.00
CA ASN A 92 2.00 -16.70 -10.04
C ASN A 92 3.47 -16.42 -10.39
N GLY A 93 4.10 -15.42 -9.80
CA GLY A 93 5.49 -15.05 -10.03
C GLY A 93 5.72 -14.39 -11.40
N ILE A 94 4.69 -13.77 -12.01
CA ILE A 94 4.85 -12.89 -13.17
C ILE A 94 5.64 -11.65 -12.75
N VAL A 95 5.34 -11.12 -11.58
CA VAL A 95 6.08 -10.07 -10.89
C VAL A 95 6.52 -10.55 -9.51
N ASP A 96 7.66 -10.06 -9.03
CA ASP A 96 8.24 -10.47 -7.75
C ASP A 96 7.70 -9.62 -6.60
N VAL A 97 7.43 -8.34 -6.85
CA VAL A 97 6.86 -7.38 -5.88
C VAL A 97 5.68 -6.68 -6.51
N GLY A 98 4.55 -6.62 -5.81
CA GLY A 98 3.34 -5.96 -6.31
C GLY A 98 2.68 -5.06 -5.26
N GLY A 99 2.28 -3.86 -5.69
CA GLY A 99 1.45 -2.95 -4.91
C GLY A 99 0.03 -2.89 -5.48
N PHE A 100 -0.99 -3.23 -4.67
CA PHE A 100 -2.38 -3.34 -5.11
C PHE A 100 -3.40 -3.06 -4.00
N CYS A 101 -4.66 -2.78 -4.41
CA CYS A 101 -5.79 -2.64 -3.51
C CYS A 101 -6.42 -4.00 -3.17
N TYR A 102 -6.66 -4.25 -1.88
CA TYR A 102 -7.45 -5.41 -1.42
C TYR A 102 -8.91 -5.34 -1.89
N CYS A 103 -9.38 -4.16 -2.30
CA CYS A 103 -10.70 -3.94 -2.83
C CYS A 103 -11.00 -4.76 -4.08
N PHE A 104 -9.98 -5.08 -4.87
CA PHE A 104 -10.11 -5.91 -6.07
C PHE A 104 -10.09 -7.42 -5.74
N GLU A 105 -9.71 -7.78 -4.52
CA GLU A 105 -9.58 -9.14 -4.02
C GLU A 105 -10.58 -9.44 -2.89
N ALA A 106 -11.78 -8.89 -2.95
CA ALA A 106 -12.77 -8.97 -1.86
C ALA A 106 -13.10 -10.40 -1.41
N SER A 107 -13.08 -11.38 -2.31
CA SER A 107 -13.30 -12.80 -1.97
C SER A 107 -12.15 -13.44 -1.21
N LYS A 108 -10.91 -13.02 -1.50
CA LYS A 108 -9.68 -13.58 -0.92
C LYS A 108 -9.20 -12.78 0.30
N LEU A 109 -9.36 -11.45 0.27
CA LEU A 109 -8.77 -10.49 1.20
C LEU A 109 -9.80 -9.62 1.95
N LYS A 110 -11.06 -10.08 2.09
CA LYS A 110 -12.17 -9.32 2.72
C LYS A 110 -11.78 -8.73 4.09
N MET A 111 -11.10 -9.52 4.93
CA MET A 111 -10.73 -9.08 6.29
C MET A 111 -9.65 -7.98 6.30
N HIS A 112 -8.89 -7.82 5.22
CA HIS A 112 -7.90 -6.75 5.08
C HIS A 112 -8.53 -5.39 4.81
N ALA A 113 -9.77 -5.38 4.36
CA ALA A 113 -10.57 -4.17 4.15
C ALA A 113 -11.37 -3.76 5.40
N PHE A 114 -10.92 -4.14 6.61
CA PHE A 114 -11.67 -3.89 7.86
C PHE A 114 -12.01 -2.41 8.09
N GLN A 115 -11.11 -1.48 7.73
CA GLN A 115 -11.40 -0.05 7.88
C GLN A 115 -12.52 0.44 6.95
N ILE A 116 -12.74 -0.22 5.81
CA ILE A 116 -13.84 0.12 4.91
C ILE A 116 -15.21 -0.24 5.50
N MET A 117 -15.24 -1.22 6.43
CA MET A 117 -16.44 -1.58 7.16
C MET A 117 -16.79 -0.56 8.26
N LEU A 118 -15.90 0.39 8.52
CA LEU A 118 -16.03 1.42 9.55
C LEU A 118 -15.87 2.83 8.94
N PRO A 119 -16.76 3.24 7.99
CA PRO A 119 -16.68 4.59 7.43
C PRO A 119 -16.92 5.64 8.52
N PHE A 120 -16.57 6.88 8.20
CA PHE A 120 -16.58 8.02 9.11
C PHE A 120 -15.55 7.95 10.26
N GLY A 121 -14.52 7.12 10.09
CA GLY A 121 -13.36 7.07 10.97
C GLY A 121 -12.46 8.31 10.83
N THR A 122 -11.18 8.15 11.12
CA THR A 122 -10.24 9.27 11.01
C THR A 122 -10.04 9.72 9.55
N MET A 123 -9.95 11.03 9.34
CA MET A 123 -9.52 11.62 8.06
C MET A 123 -7.99 11.79 7.98
N ASP A 124 -7.26 11.48 9.06
CA ASP A 124 -5.80 11.55 9.10
C ASP A 124 -5.16 10.25 8.59
N PRO A 125 -4.49 10.24 7.41
CA PRO A 125 -3.87 9.05 6.86
C PRO A 125 -2.75 8.47 7.74
N VAL A 126 -2.05 9.31 8.51
CA VAL A 126 -1.01 8.85 9.45
C VAL A 126 -1.63 8.04 10.57
N GLN A 127 -2.73 8.55 11.14
CA GLN A 127 -3.48 7.84 12.18
C GLN A 127 -4.11 6.55 11.63
N SER A 128 -4.66 6.58 10.42
CA SER A 128 -5.22 5.39 9.76
C SER A 128 -4.18 4.28 9.61
N VAL A 129 -2.98 4.61 9.14
CA VAL A 129 -1.85 3.66 9.01
C VAL A 129 -1.41 3.14 10.39
N ALA A 130 -1.36 4.01 11.42
CA ALA A 130 -1.01 3.58 12.77
C ALA A 130 -2.02 2.58 13.34
N ILE A 131 -3.31 2.86 13.24
CA ILE A 131 -4.39 1.95 13.64
C ILE A 131 -4.27 0.60 12.92
N ALA A 132 -4.13 0.63 11.59
CA ALA A 132 -3.99 -0.59 10.81
C ALA A 132 -2.75 -1.39 11.23
N THR A 133 -1.62 -0.72 11.50
CA THR A 133 -0.39 -1.37 11.96
C THR A 133 -0.61 -2.13 13.26
N GLU A 134 -1.30 -1.54 14.24
CA GLU A 134 -1.62 -2.21 15.52
C GLU A 134 -2.59 -3.38 15.33
N VAL A 135 -3.57 -3.25 14.42
CA VAL A 135 -4.46 -4.37 14.07
C VAL A 135 -3.68 -5.54 13.47
N TYR A 136 -2.75 -5.28 12.54
CA TYR A 136 -1.93 -6.35 11.94
C TYR A 136 -0.97 -7.00 12.94
N LYS A 137 -0.45 -6.25 13.92
CA LYS A 137 0.34 -6.81 15.04
C LYS A 137 -0.51 -7.71 15.94
N LYS A 138 -1.71 -7.23 16.31
CA LYS A 138 -2.63 -7.95 17.19
C LYS A 138 -3.23 -9.19 16.55
N PHE A 139 -3.40 -9.22 15.24
CA PHE A 139 -4.01 -10.30 14.48
C PHE A 139 -3.07 -10.85 13.39
N PRO A 140 -2.05 -11.67 13.76
CA PRO A 140 -1.10 -12.25 12.79
C PRO A 140 -1.75 -13.11 11.71
N SER A 141 -2.99 -13.57 11.90
CA SER A 141 -3.78 -14.27 10.89
C SER A 141 -3.98 -13.47 9.62
N LEU A 142 -4.05 -12.14 9.72
CA LEU A 142 -4.12 -11.24 8.57
C LEU A 142 -2.88 -11.40 7.69
N THR A 143 -1.68 -11.26 8.27
CA THR A 143 -0.43 -11.45 7.52
C THR A 143 -0.30 -12.87 6.97
N LYS A 144 -0.64 -13.89 7.77
CA LYS A 144 -0.60 -15.31 7.37
C LYS A 144 -1.56 -15.63 6.20
N ARG A 145 -2.62 -14.85 6.01
CA ARG A 145 -3.58 -15.06 4.92
C ARG A 145 -2.90 -15.01 3.55
N PHE A 146 -1.94 -14.10 3.34
CA PHE A 146 -1.22 -13.96 2.08
C PHE A 146 -0.39 -15.18 1.72
N GLN A 147 0.10 -15.94 2.72
CA GLN A 147 0.86 -17.18 2.48
C GLN A 147 0.06 -18.23 1.71
N LYS A 148 -1.27 -18.27 1.89
CA LYS A 148 -2.17 -19.17 1.15
C LYS A 148 -2.20 -18.87 -0.35
N PHE A 149 -1.76 -17.67 -0.74
CA PHE A 149 -1.70 -17.19 -2.12
C PHE A 149 -0.26 -17.00 -2.60
N ASN A 150 0.68 -17.76 -2.04
CA ASN A 150 2.09 -17.70 -2.41
C ASN A 150 2.71 -16.30 -2.30
N GLN A 151 2.26 -15.48 -1.32
CA GLN A 151 2.72 -14.11 -1.12
C GLN A 151 3.11 -13.84 0.34
N THR A 152 4.06 -12.93 0.51
CA THR A 152 4.42 -12.35 1.81
C THR A 152 4.06 -10.86 1.79
N LEU A 153 3.20 -10.42 2.71
CA LEU A 153 2.92 -9.00 2.92
C LEU A 153 4.13 -8.35 3.60
N ILE A 154 4.71 -7.33 2.96
CA ILE A 154 5.87 -6.59 3.51
C ILE A 154 5.51 -5.17 3.95
N ALA A 155 4.45 -4.57 3.41
CA ALA A 155 3.91 -3.31 3.92
C ALA A 155 2.41 -3.21 3.67
N ILE A 156 1.69 -2.63 4.63
CA ILE A 156 0.36 -2.07 4.41
C ILE A 156 0.50 -0.64 3.89
N ILE A 157 -0.46 -0.18 3.12
CA ILE A 157 -0.40 1.09 2.39
C ILE A 157 -1.64 1.92 2.77
N GLY A 158 -1.40 3.15 3.25
CA GLY A 158 -2.45 4.11 3.55
C GLY A 158 -2.86 4.93 2.34
N ASP A 159 -4.15 5.23 2.25
CA ASP A 159 -4.74 6.15 1.29
C ASP A 159 -5.18 7.46 1.93
N GLY A 160 -5.52 8.44 1.09
CA GLY A 160 -6.11 9.70 1.50
C GLY A 160 -7.54 9.55 2.02
N GLY A 161 -8.10 10.63 2.54
CA GLY A 161 -9.50 10.67 2.98
C GLY A 161 -10.48 10.66 1.81
N TYR A 162 -11.48 9.80 1.88
CA TYR A 162 -12.47 9.61 0.83
C TYR A 162 -13.66 10.55 0.97
N ASN A 163 -14.13 11.05 -0.16
CA ASN A 163 -15.28 11.92 -0.32
C ASN A 163 -16.04 11.55 -1.61
N LEU A 164 -16.94 12.41 -2.09
CA LEU A 164 -17.74 12.14 -3.29
C LEU A 164 -17.55 13.27 -4.31
N GLY A 165 -17.10 12.91 -5.51
CA GLY A 165 -17.16 13.79 -6.68
C GLY A 165 -18.33 13.44 -7.59
N THR A 166 -18.94 14.44 -8.24
CA THR A 166 -20.11 14.27 -9.11
C THR A 166 -20.09 15.21 -10.30
N ASN A 167 -20.85 14.89 -11.36
CA ASN A 167 -21.11 15.78 -12.49
C ASN A 167 -22.41 16.61 -12.32
N PHE A 168 -23.13 16.40 -11.23
CA PHE A 168 -24.32 17.13 -10.83
C PHE A 168 -24.14 17.73 -9.44
N ASP A 169 -24.86 18.83 -9.14
CA ASP A 169 -24.91 19.41 -7.79
C ASP A 169 -25.95 18.68 -6.94
N TRP A 170 -25.66 18.54 -5.65
CA TRP A 170 -26.54 17.94 -4.68
C TRP A 170 -26.34 18.58 -3.31
N LYS A 171 -27.41 18.67 -2.51
CA LYS A 171 -27.41 19.34 -1.20
C LYS A 171 -27.78 18.40 -0.05
N THR A 172 -28.61 17.41 -0.34
CA THR A 172 -29.09 16.42 0.62
C THR A 172 -28.69 15.02 0.19
N VAL A 173 -28.65 14.10 1.14
CA VAL A 173 -28.32 12.69 0.84
C VAL A 173 -29.38 12.06 -0.08
N ASP A 174 -30.63 12.53 -0.03
CA ASP A 174 -31.73 12.02 -0.84
C ASP A 174 -31.58 12.39 -2.32
N ASP A 175 -30.88 13.48 -2.62
CA ASP A 175 -30.58 13.92 -4.00
C ASP A 175 -29.69 12.88 -4.74
N LEU A 176 -29.02 12.00 -4.02
CA LEU A 176 -28.18 10.94 -4.61
C LEU A 176 -28.98 9.74 -5.15
N LYS A 177 -30.30 9.68 -4.84
CA LYS A 177 -31.15 8.57 -5.25
C LYS A 177 -31.25 8.48 -6.78
N GLY A 178 -31.00 7.28 -7.31
CA GLY A 178 -31.07 7.01 -8.76
C GLY A 178 -29.82 7.38 -9.53
N HIS A 179 -28.86 8.11 -8.93
CA HIS A 179 -27.61 8.45 -9.59
C HIS A 179 -26.61 7.28 -9.63
N LYS A 180 -25.87 7.18 -10.72
CA LYS A 180 -24.87 6.13 -10.98
C LYS A 180 -23.53 6.53 -10.36
N ILE A 181 -23.15 5.88 -9.27
CA ILE A 181 -21.95 6.22 -8.49
C ILE A 181 -20.88 5.14 -8.61
N LEU A 182 -19.69 5.56 -9.06
CA LEU A 182 -18.48 4.74 -9.14
C LEU A 182 -17.86 4.48 -7.77
N GLY A 183 -17.34 3.28 -7.61
CA GLY A 183 -16.55 2.87 -6.48
C GLY A 183 -15.70 1.65 -6.79
N ALA A 184 -14.82 1.30 -5.87
CA ALA A 184 -13.98 0.11 -5.95
C ALA A 184 -14.68 -1.17 -5.42
N GLY A 185 -16.01 -1.20 -5.44
CA GLY A 185 -16.83 -2.31 -4.96
C GLY A 185 -17.22 -2.17 -3.49
N LEU A 186 -16.32 -2.46 -2.56
CA LEU A 186 -16.65 -2.47 -1.12
C LEU A 186 -17.06 -1.10 -0.55
N ASN A 187 -16.49 -0.01 -1.03
CA ASN A 187 -16.83 1.34 -0.55
C ASN A 187 -18.22 1.82 -1.01
N LEU A 188 -18.80 1.22 -2.04
CA LEU A 188 -20.19 1.48 -2.44
C LEU A 188 -21.20 1.05 -1.37
N ASN A 189 -20.82 0.15 -0.48
CA ASN A 189 -21.66 -0.24 0.65
C ASN A 189 -21.91 0.91 1.63
N TRP A 190 -21.06 1.94 1.66
CA TRP A 190 -21.29 3.13 2.48
C TRP A 190 -22.58 3.88 2.11
N MET A 191 -22.99 3.78 0.86
CA MET A 191 -24.26 4.34 0.37
C MET A 191 -25.39 3.30 0.37
N LYS A 192 -25.12 2.11 -0.16
CA LYS A 192 -26.12 1.04 -0.29
C LYS A 192 -26.72 0.61 1.06
N GLN A 193 -25.86 0.35 2.06
CA GLN A 193 -26.28 -0.08 3.38
C GLN A 193 -26.99 1.06 4.18
N ALA A 194 -26.67 2.31 3.88
CA ALA A 194 -27.39 3.46 4.44
C ALA A 194 -28.79 3.68 3.81
N GLY A 195 -29.19 2.85 2.86
CA GLY A 195 -30.47 2.98 2.15
C GLY A 195 -30.50 4.16 1.18
N ILE A 196 -29.34 4.72 0.80
CA ILE A 196 -29.24 5.72 -0.26
C ILE A 196 -29.39 4.98 -1.58
N GLY A 197 -30.47 5.20 -2.27
CA GLY A 197 -30.86 4.45 -3.48
C GLY A 197 -30.03 4.78 -4.73
N ILE A 198 -28.67 4.75 -4.61
CA ILE A 198 -27.76 4.92 -5.75
C ILE A 198 -27.79 3.70 -6.67
N ILE A 199 -27.41 3.90 -7.93
CA ILE A 199 -27.07 2.83 -8.87
C ILE A 199 -25.56 2.59 -8.79
N PRO A 200 -25.07 1.48 -8.21
CA PRO A 200 -23.65 1.25 -8.01
C PRO A 200 -22.95 0.84 -9.30
N VAL A 201 -21.82 1.48 -9.61
CA VAL A 201 -20.94 1.12 -10.72
C VAL A 201 -19.56 0.76 -10.16
N THR A 202 -19.12 -0.48 -10.37
CA THR A 202 -17.79 -0.92 -9.91
C THR A 202 -16.80 -0.87 -11.07
N ASP A 203 -15.68 -0.18 -10.86
CA ASP A 203 -14.58 -0.14 -11.82
C ASP A 203 -13.25 0.26 -11.16
N GLY A 204 -12.14 -0.03 -11.86
CA GLY A 204 -10.82 0.51 -11.55
C GLY A 204 -10.68 1.97 -11.98
N LEU A 205 -9.99 2.76 -11.17
CA LEU A 205 -9.86 4.21 -11.33
C LEU A 205 -9.42 4.68 -12.74
N PRO A 206 -8.55 3.99 -13.50
CA PRO A 206 -8.19 4.42 -14.85
C PRO A 206 -9.37 4.55 -15.84
N GLY A 207 -10.46 3.80 -15.64
CA GLY A 207 -11.64 3.84 -16.51
C GLY A 207 -12.66 4.94 -16.16
N TRP A 208 -12.52 5.61 -15.01
CA TRP A 208 -13.56 6.49 -14.48
C TRP A 208 -13.84 7.72 -15.34
N TYR A 209 -12.78 8.34 -15.89
CA TYR A 209 -12.92 9.54 -16.73
C TYR A 209 -13.89 9.28 -17.90
N GLN A 210 -13.69 8.20 -18.64
CA GLN A 210 -14.55 7.85 -19.77
C GLN A 210 -15.97 7.49 -19.34
N LYS A 211 -16.14 6.77 -18.23
CA LYS A 211 -17.46 6.41 -17.72
C LYS A 211 -18.28 7.63 -17.31
N ILE A 212 -17.66 8.62 -16.67
CA ILE A 212 -18.35 9.88 -16.30
C ILE A 212 -18.61 10.71 -17.56
N LYS A 213 -17.64 10.84 -18.45
CA LYS A 213 -17.78 11.59 -19.70
C LYS A 213 -18.92 11.07 -20.59
N THR A 214 -19.13 9.77 -20.64
CA THR A 214 -20.14 9.12 -21.49
C THR A 214 -21.48 8.87 -20.77
N GLY A 215 -21.65 9.30 -19.51
CA GLY A 215 -22.87 9.11 -18.73
C GLY A 215 -23.12 7.67 -18.25
N VAL A 216 -22.15 6.77 -18.36
CA VAL A 216 -22.18 5.44 -17.74
C VAL A 216 -22.15 5.58 -16.22
N ALA A 217 -21.53 6.63 -15.70
CA ALA A 217 -21.57 7.04 -14.30
C ALA A 217 -21.71 8.54 -14.18
N GLU A 218 -22.13 9.03 -13.02
CA GLU A 218 -22.41 10.44 -12.74
C GLU A 218 -21.56 10.97 -11.59
N GLY A 219 -20.86 10.10 -10.88
CA GLY A 219 -19.96 10.45 -9.80
C GLY A 219 -19.17 9.27 -9.30
N GLY A 220 -18.36 9.51 -8.26
CA GLY A 220 -17.57 8.44 -7.64
C GLY A 220 -16.98 8.80 -6.29
N ILE A 221 -16.84 7.78 -5.44
CA ILE A 221 -16.25 7.88 -4.11
C ILE A 221 -14.73 7.88 -4.25
N MET A 222 -14.10 9.05 -4.04
CA MET A 222 -12.67 9.21 -4.28
C MET A 222 -12.03 10.29 -3.40
N PHE A 223 -10.71 10.22 -3.25
CA PHE A 223 -9.90 11.22 -2.57
C PHE A 223 -9.55 12.40 -3.51
N PRO A 224 -9.23 13.59 -2.96
CA PRO A 224 -9.10 14.84 -3.74
C PRO A 224 -8.10 14.78 -4.88
N SER A 225 -6.91 14.19 -4.67
CA SER A 225 -5.86 14.14 -5.70
C SER A 225 -6.29 13.37 -6.95
N ALA A 226 -7.05 12.28 -6.78
CA ALA A 226 -7.54 11.49 -7.90
C ALA A 226 -8.68 12.20 -8.64
N TRP A 227 -9.58 12.89 -7.93
CA TRP A 227 -10.63 13.67 -8.57
C TRP A 227 -10.06 14.87 -9.32
N GLY A 228 -9.03 15.52 -8.77
CA GLY A 228 -8.36 16.67 -9.33
C GLY A 228 -7.22 16.32 -10.32
N PRO A 229 -5.96 16.62 -9.95
CA PRO A 229 -4.87 16.66 -10.93
C PRO A 229 -4.43 15.30 -11.49
N VAL A 230 -4.65 14.19 -10.74
CA VAL A 230 -4.07 12.89 -11.12
C VAL A 230 -4.84 12.22 -12.25
N PHE A 231 -6.16 12.08 -12.13
CA PHE A 231 -7.02 11.45 -13.15
C PHE A 231 -7.93 12.44 -13.87
N LYS A 232 -7.82 13.72 -13.55
CA LYS A 232 -8.57 14.83 -14.19
C LYS A 232 -10.09 14.65 -14.20
N LEU A 233 -10.64 13.93 -13.21
CA LEU A 233 -12.07 13.70 -13.11
C LEU A 233 -12.87 14.99 -12.95
N HIS A 234 -12.24 16.04 -12.42
CA HIS A 234 -12.78 17.40 -12.34
C HIS A 234 -13.18 18.02 -13.70
N GLU A 235 -12.63 17.52 -14.82
CA GLU A 235 -13.01 17.99 -16.17
C GLU A 235 -14.42 17.51 -16.55
N VAL A 236 -14.80 16.33 -16.08
CA VAL A 236 -16.07 15.67 -16.38
C VAL A 236 -17.04 15.64 -15.18
N GLY A 237 -16.56 16.01 -13.97
CA GLY A 237 -17.35 16.11 -12.74
C GLY A 237 -16.98 17.38 -11.97
N LYS A 238 -17.86 18.41 -12.05
CA LYS A 238 -17.60 19.77 -11.58
C LYS A 238 -17.89 20.00 -10.10
N TYR A 239 -18.33 18.99 -9.39
CA TYR A 239 -18.69 19.08 -7.98
C TYR A 239 -17.90 18.08 -7.15
N TYR A 240 -17.46 18.50 -5.97
CA TYR A 240 -16.78 17.64 -5.01
C TYR A 240 -17.29 17.94 -3.60
N THR A 241 -17.94 16.97 -2.98
CA THR A 241 -18.52 17.17 -1.66
C THR A 241 -17.70 16.46 -0.60
N THR A 242 -17.24 17.20 0.41
CA THR A 242 -16.54 16.67 1.57
C THR A 242 -17.53 16.00 2.52
N ILE A 243 -17.57 14.69 2.49
CA ILE A 243 -18.39 13.84 3.36
C ILE A 243 -17.58 13.36 4.56
N GLY A 244 -16.29 13.09 4.34
CA GLY A 244 -15.40 12.58 5.38
C GLY A 244 -15.64 11.12 5.71
N PHE A 245 -15.69 10.25 4.71
CA PHE A 245 -15.82 8.80 4.91
C PHE A 245 -14.64 8.18 5.68
N GLY A 246 -13.50 8.84 5.68
CA GLY A 246 -12.31 8.40 6.38
C GLY A 246 -11.13 8.16 5.44
N SER A 247 -9.94 8.15 6.01
CA SER A 247 -8.73 7.63 5.41
C SER A 247 -8.63 6.14 5.69
N ILE A 248 -8.20 5.35 4.72
CA ILE A 248 -8.27 3.90 4.77
C ILE A 248 -6.90 3.30 4.46
N THR A 249 -6.57 2.19 5.10
CA THR A 249 -5.39 1.37 4.82
C THR A 249 -5.86 0.05 4.22
N TRP A 250 -6.08 0.00 2.93
CA TRP A 250 -6.62 -1.16 2.21
C TRP A 250 -5.83 -1.57 0.98
N HIS A 251 -4.59 -1.12 0.90
CA HIS A 251 -3.62 -1.56 -0.08
C HIS A 251 -2.47 -2.30 0.62
N GLY A 252 -1.77 -3.13 -0.14
CA GLY A 252 -0.59 -3.84 0.32
C GLY A 252 0.52 -3.87 -0.71
N LEU A 253 1.75 -3.90 -0.19
CA LEU A 253 2.94 -4.26 -0.94
C LEU A 253 3.29 -5.70 -0.56
N THR A 254 3.24 -6.61 -1.53
CA THR A 254 3.51 -8.03 -1.33
C THR A 254 4.66 -8.51 -2.20
N VAL A 255 5.26 -9.61 -1.76
CA VAL A 255 6.37 -10.27 -2.46
C VAL A 255 5.98 -11.73 -2.73
N ASN A 256 6.30 -12.24 -3.92
CA ASN A 256 6.14 -13.66 -4.25
C ASN A 256 7.00 -14.53 -3.33
N ASN A 257 6.43 -15.59 -2.75
CA ASN A 257 7.13 -16.42 -1.76
C ASN A 257 8.35 -17.17 -2.32
N ARG A 258 8.33 -17.58 -3.59
CA ARG A 258 9.51 -18.21 -4.21
C ARG A 258 10.65 -17.20 -4.32
N PHE A 259 10.38 -16.00 -4.83
CA PHE A 259 11.35 -14.92 -4.88
C PHE A 259 11.87 -14.58 -3.47
N TRP A 260 10.97 -14.39 -2.50
CA TRP A 260 11.32 -14.07 -1.11
C TRP A 260 12.25 -15.07 -0.46
N LYS A 261 11.96 -16.37 -0.63
CA LYS A 261 12.81 -17.47 -0.12
C LYS A 261 14.15 -17.56 -0.82
N GLY A 262 14.21 -17.20 -2.10
CA GLY A 262 15.44 -17.17 -2.90
C GLY A 262 16.37 -15.99 -2.64
N LEU A 263 15.90 -14.96 -1.91
CA LEU A 263 16.75 -13.84 -1.51
C LEU A 263 17.83 -14.31 -0.53
N PRO A 264 19.07 -13.77 -0.61
CA PRO A 264 20.07 -13.92 0.45
C PRO A 264 19.50 -13.56 1.81
N ALA A 265 19.93 -14.26 2.85
CA ALA A 265 19.35 -14.11 4.20
C ALA A 265 19.47 -12.68 4.72
N GLU A 266 20.61 -12.03 4.44
CA GLU A 266 20.93 -10.67 4.85
C GLU A 266 20.14 -9.59 4.09
N VAL A 267 19.62 -9.91 2.90
CA VAL A 267 18.83 -8.95 2.08
C VAL A 267 17.39 -8.83 2.59
N ARG A 268 16.80 -9.91 3.11
CA ARG A 268 15.40 -9.91 3.58
C ARG A 268 15.12 -8.88 4.68
N PRO A 269 15.95 -8.75 5.74
CA PRO A 269 15.75 -7.69 6.73
C PRO A 269 15.81 -6.28 6.13
N ILE A 270 16.67 -6.05 5.13
CA ILE A 270 16.76 -4.75 4.45
C ILE A 270 15.46 -4.43 3.69
N PHE A 271 14.87 -5.42 3.01
CA PHE A 271 13.56 -5.27 2.39
C PHE A 271 12.49 -4.83 3.41
N LEU A 272 12.45 -5.47 4.59
CA LEU A 272 11.47 -5.16 5.63
C LEU A 272 11.69 -3.78 6.24
N GLU A 273 12.95 -3.39 6.49
CA GLU A 273 13.30 -2.05 6.99
C GLU A 273 12.82 -0.95 6.03
N VAL A 274 13.11 -1.10 4.73
CA VAL A 274 12.69 -0.13 3.72
C VAL A 274 11.19 -0.14 3.51
N ALA A 275 10.55 -1.31 3.58
CA ALA A 275 9.10 -1.45 3.49
C ALA A 275 8.37 -0.79 4.67
N ASP A 276 8.93 -0.85 5.88
CA ASP A 276 8.37 -0.17 7.05
C ASP A 276 8.41 1.36 6.90
N ARG A 277 9.54 1.89 6.42
CA ARG A 277 9.68 3.33 6.09
C ARG A 277 8.71 3.73 4.98
N TYR A 278 8.57 2.92 3.93
CA TYR A 278 7.61 3.13 2.85
C TYR A 278 6.17 3.18 3.39
N ARG A 279 5.77 2.24 4.25
CA ARG A 279 4.47 2.22 4.92
C ARG A 279 4.16 3.55 5.61
N ALA A 280 5.08 4.04 6.44
CA ALA A 280 4.93 5.31 7.17
C ALA A 280 4.79 6.51 6.21
N LEU A 281 5.56 6.51 5.12
CA LEU A 281 5.53 7.58 4.13
C LEU A 281 4.21 7.63 3.36
N THR A 282 3.53 6.51 3.13
CA THR A 282 2.21 6.52 2.44
C THR A 282 1.20 7.39 3.21
N GLY A 283 1.13 7.25 4.54
CA GLY A 283 0.30 8.10 5.37
C GLY A 283 0.73 9.58 5.33
N THR A 284 2.04 9.84 5.51
CA THR A 284 2.57 11.20 5.57
C THR A 284 2.36 11.96 4.25
N PHE A 285 2.61 11.33 3.10
CA PHE A 285 2.44 11.95 1.79
C PHE A 285 0.97 12.21 1.48
N ASN A 286 0.06 11.29 1.80
CA ASN A 286 -1.37 11.51 1.65
C ASN A 286 -1.87 12.65 2.55
N LYS A 287 -1.39 12.76 3.81
CA LYS A 287 -1.73 13.86 4.70
C LYS A 287 -1.28 15.22 4.15
N LYS A 288 -0.02 15.32 3.71
CA LYS A 288 0.52 16.55 3.11
C LYS A 288 -0.18 16.92 1.82
N GLY A 289 -0.51 15.92 0.98
CA GLY A 289 -1.20 16.10 -0.29
C GLY A 289 -2.63 16.58 -0.12
N TYR A 290 -3.36 16.09 0.88
CA TYR A 290 -4.80 16.35 1.02
C TYR A 290 -5.14 17.85 1.03
N ALA A 291 -4.47 18.65 1.86
CA ALA A 291 -4.74 20.09 1.95
C ALA A 291 -4.44 20.81 0.63
N LYS A 292 -3.33 20.45 -0.03
CA LYS A 292 -2.93 20.99 -1.35
C LYS A 292 -3.97 20.65 -2.42
N ASP A 293 -4.40 19.41 -2.47
CA ASP A 293 -5.34 18.91 -3.48
C ASP A 293 -6.74 19.50 -3.26
N MET A 294 -7.18 19.66 -2.01
CA MET A 294 -8.42 20.36 -1.68
C MET A 294 -8.38 21.84 -2.06
N ALA A 295 -7.27 22.53 -1.80
CA ALA A 295 -7.10 23.92 -2.23
C ALA A 295 -7.13 24.04 -3.77
N TRP A 296 -6.52 23.07 -4.47
CA TRP A 296 -6.57 22.99 -5.92
C TRP A 296 -8.01 22.76 -6.44
N LEU A 297 -8.76 21.84 -5.84
CA LEU A 297 -10.17 21.59 -6.21
C LEU A 297 -11.03 22.83 -6.00
N LYS A 298 -10.93 23.50 -4.85
CA LYS A 298 -11.67 24.73 -4.53
C LYS A 298 -11.43 25.85 -5.54
N LYS A 299 -10.26 25.88 -6.17
CA LYS A 299 -9.91 26.85 -7.22
C LYS A 299 -10.49 26.51 -8.60
N ASN A 300 -10.75 25.22 -8.88
CA ASN A 300 -11.06 24.75 -10.24
C ASN A 300 -12.50 24.25 -10.40
N ILE A 301 -13.17 23.85 -9.33
CA ILE A 301 -14.55 23.33 -9.35
C ILE A 301 -15.32 23.75 -8.09
N THR A 302 -16.62 23.46 -8.06
CA THR A 302 -17.47 23.70 -6.88
C THR A 302 -17.17 22.63 -5.81
N VAL A 303 -16.74 23.08 -4.63
CA VAL A 303 -16.53 22.21 -3.48
C VAL A 303 -17.60 22.48 -2.42
N ASN A 304 -18.41 21.48 -2.13
CA ASN A 304 -19.46 21.51 -1.11
C ASN A 304 -18.99 20.81 0.17
N GLU A 305 -19.68 21.08 1.29
CA GLU A 305 -19.51 20.36 2.56
C GLU A 305 -20.84 19.77 2.99
N LEU A 306 -20.87 18.48 3.30
CA LEU A 306 -22.09 17.82 3.77
C LEU A 306 -22.53 18.30 5.16
N GLY A 307 -21.62 18.80 5.96
CA GLY A 307 -21.88 19.24 7.34
C GLY A 307 -22.02 18.07 8.35
N PRO A 308 -21.98 18.39 9.65
CA PRO A 308 -21.91 17.36 10.68
C PRO A 308 -23.22 16.62 10.91
N LYS A 309 -24.37 17.30 10.80
CA LYS A 309 -25.69 16.70 11.09
C LYS A 309 -26.10 15.63 10.05
N PRO A 310 -26.09 15.90 8.73
CA PRO A 310 -26.35 14.87 7.71
C PRO A 310 -25.32 13.73 7.78
N ARG A 311 -24.06 14.05 8.05
CA ARG A 311 -22.98 13.06 8.20
C ARG A 311 -23.26 12.10 9.36
N LEU A 312 -23.66 12.60 10.52
CA LEU A 312 -24.02 11.78 11.69
C LEU A 312 -25.27 10.90 11.41
N THR A 313 -26.27 11.46 10.73
CA THR A 313 -27.47 10.70 10.31
C THR A 313 -27.10 9.55 9.39
N TRP A 314 -26.20 9.80 8.44
CA TRP A 314 -25.69 8.76 7.54
C TRP A 314 -24.91 7.68 8.31
N ALA A 315 -23.98 8.07 9.19
CA ALA A 315 -23.20 7.13 10.00
C ALA A 315 -24.10 6.22 10.86
N LYS A 316 -25.17 6.76 11.47
CA LYS A 316 -26.13 5.98 12.25
C LYS A 316 -26.85 4.92 11.43
N LYS A 317 -27.17 5.19 10.17
CA LYS A 317 -27.79 4.21 9.25
C LYS A 317 -26.86 3.03 8.90
N LEU A 318 -25.56 3.20 9.08
CA LEU A 318 -24.56 2.15 8.80
C LEU A 318 -24.20 1.29 10.04
N ALA A 319 -24.66 1.69 11.22
CA ALA A 319 -24.34 1.02 12.49
C ALA A 319 -25.27 -0.17 12.80
N HIS A 320 -26.15 -0.54 11.87
CA HIS A 320 -27.13 -1.64 12.04
C HIS A 320 -26.86 -2.82 11.10
#